data_c5b891a50d8f96bcdbbc8985a3e9c12b
#
_entry.id   c5b891a50d8f96bcdbbc8985a3e9c12b
#
_cell.length_a   1.000
_cell.length_b   1.000
_cell.length_c   1.000
_cell.angle_alpha   90.00
_cell.angle_beta   90.00
_cell.angle_gamma   90.00
#
_symmetry.space_group_name_H-M   'P 1'
#
loop_
_entity.id
_entity.type
_entity.pdbx_description
1 polymer ?
#
loop_
_entity_poly.entity_id
_entity_poly.type
_entity_poly.pdbx_seq_one_letter_code
_entity_poly.pdbx_strand_id
1 'polypeptide(L)'
;MHRDRLIAPILRGAARLKRDQAGSMVIFSLFIFALMVAMGGLGIDLMRYEARRAKMQATLDRAALAAADLQQQLAPESVVRDYFAKAGLSDGLKSVNVIQTLNSRTVQVEAEIELDTYFMHMLGVPTLPVPALGTAIESVTDLEIGLVLDVSGSMGSNGRIGRLRDAGTDFIDLLFANTPAENLTFSVVPYSTQVNLGQTAALLYGVAPLHPYHGCVQVPSSTYNSTAMPLVGLLHSGHFDPDSSSNWYGGMGAPNKNCRTDAAFKVLPWSNDKAALKSKIENLTPGGWTSIEMGVNWGAALLDASARPVLNGLITEGEVDASFAGRPFGFLEPDVMKVLVVMTDGENTRDYEIDLPYRTGLSDVWLDGSDDYYVASIEQYNRDGDWWWNEPFYRAKTREWVMAPQGRQLTWPELFERISVEDHAVHLRYTQYWDRSTRNYWRGIESRNDKALKDQRLSQICSASKDNGIVIFTIGFEVNDAAAEIMRDCASSPAHFYRAEGLQLASAFTSIATQINELRLVQ
;
A
#
# COMPACT_ATOMS: atom_id res chain seq x y z
N MET A 1 24.91 -52.24 110.23
CA MET A 1 23.83 -51.27 110.00
C MET A 1 24.34 -49.89 109.75
N HIS A 2 24.98 -49.58 108.54
CA HIS A 2 25.39 -48.19 108.23
C HIS A 2 25.48 -47.87 106.72
N ARG A 3 24.86 -48.67 105.88
CA ARG A 3 24.95 -48.43 104.39
C ARG A 3 23.69 -47.79 103.75
N ASP A 4 22.58 -47.83 104.51
CA ASP A 4 21.31 -47.34 103.90
C ASP A 4 20.99 -45.84 104.07
N ARG A 5 21.76 -45.14 104.89
CA ARG A 5 21.54 -43.70 105.13
C ARG A 5 22.19 -42.72 104.10
N LEU A 6 23.03 -43.22 103.24
CA LEU A 6 23.69 -42.35 102.20
C LEU A 6 23.06 -42.44 100.82
N ILE A 7 22.26 -43.45 100.53
CA ILE A 7 21.61 -43.66 99.21
C ILE A 7 20.31 -42.91 99.13
N ALA A 8 19.55 -42.77 100.26
CA ALA A 8 18.25 -42.10 100.28
C ALA A 8 18.22 -40.61 99.83
N PRO A 9 19.22 -39.77 100.17
CA PRO A 9 19.29 -38.37 99.69
C PRO A 9 19.61 -38.27 98.18
N ILE A 10 20.48 -39.19 97.68
CA ILE A 10 20.82 -39.21 96.26
C ILE A 10 19.68 -39.63 95.40
N LEU A 11 18.95 -40.64 95.80
CA LEU A 11 17.73 -41.08 95.07
C LEU A 11 16.57 -40.06 95.14
N ARG A 12 16.44 -39.31 96.26
CA ARG A 12 15.48 -38.19 96.35
C ARG A 12 15.93 -36.99 95.51
N GLY A 13 17.21 -36.72 95.36
CA GLY A 13 17.77 -35.73 94.48
C GLY A 13 17.50 -36.11 93.02
N ALA A 14 17.77 -37.34 92.63
CA ALA A 14 17.51 -37.82 91.27
C ALA A 14 16.00 -37.88 90.93
N ALA A 15 15.13 -38.21 91.92
CA ALA A 15 13.70 -38.16 91.75
C ALA A 15 13.15 -36.70 91.63
N ARG A 16 13.77 -35.76 92.34
CA ARG A 16 13.47 -34.32 92.16
C ARG A 16 13.94 -33.78 90.78
N LEU A 17 15.11 -34.15 90.33
CA LEU A 17 15.58 -33.77 88.98
C LEU A 17 14.66 -34.36 87.90
N LYS A 18 14.08 -35.55 88.10
CA LYS A 18 13.11 -36.17 87.17
C LYS A 18 11.76 -35.49 87.17
N ARG A 19 11.37 -34.76 88.23
CA ARG A 19 10.12 -34.01 88.36
C ARG A 19 10.25 -32.54 88.27
N ASP A 20 11.46 -31.99 88.15
CA ASP A 20 11.68 -30.59 88.04
C ASP A 20 11.45 -30.15 86.56
N GLN A 21 10.31 -29.54 86.34
CA GLN A 21 9.86 -29.00 85.02
C GLN A 21 10.36 -27.56 84.81
N ALA A 22 11.05 -26.96 85.78
CA ALA A 22 11.49 -25.60 85.67
C ALA A 22 12.51 -25.43 84.52
N GLY A 23 13.34 -26.46 84.25
CA GLY A 23 14.26 -26.45 83.09
C GLY A 23 13.59 -26.60 81.73
N SER A 24 12.38 -27.23 81.66
CA SER A 24 11.68 -27.44 80.42
C SER A 24 11.11 -26.12 79.79
N MET A 25 10.70 -25.22 80.71
CA MET A 25 10.24 -23.88 80.27
C MET A 25 11.34 -23.05 79.63
N VAL A 26 12.61 -23.12 80.16
CA VAL A 26 13.74 -22.44 79.62
C VAL A 26 14.12 -23.01 78.25
N ILE A 27 14.12 -24.32 78.10
CA ILE A 27 14.41 -25.01 76.84
C ILE A 27 13.32 -24.65 75.78
N PHE A 28 12.03 -24.69 76.21
CA PHE A 28 10.93 -24.32 75.35
C PHE A 28 11.01 -22.83 74.92
N SER A 29 11.30 -21.92 75.87
CA SER A 29 11.47 -20.49 75.57
C SER A 29 12.65 -20.25 74.63
N LEU A 30 13.76 -20.96 74.79
CA LEU A 30 14.94 -20.89 73.91
C LEU A 30 14.57 -21.41 72.51
N PHE A 31 13.80 -22.48 72.43
CA PHE A 31 13.33 -23.03 71.14
C PHE A 31 12.39 -22.07 70.42
N ILE A 32 11.42 -21.47 71.13
CA ILE A 32 10.54 -20.44 70.56
C ILE A 32 11.36 -19.20 70.15
N PHE A 33 12.30 -18.77 70.96
CA PHE A 33 13.18 -17.65 70.61
C PHE A 33 14.00 -17.97 69.34
N ALA A 34 14.60 -19.14 69.24
CA ALA A 34 15.34 -19.57 68.06
C ALA A 34 14.43 -19.64 66.83
N LEU A 35 13.19 -20.12 66.99
CA LEU A 35 12.19 -20.15 65.94
C LEU A 35 11.81 -18.71 65.49
N MET A 36 11.59 -17.80 66.43
CA MET A 36 11.31 -16.39 66.11
C MET A 36 12.44 -15.72 65.37
N VAL A 37 13.71 -15.97 65.78
CA VAL A 37 14.90 -15.46 65.10
C VAL A 37 15.03 -16.06 63.71
N ALA A 38 14.76 -17.36 63.56
CA ALA A 38 14.78 -18.01 62.24
C ALA A 38 13.71 -17.44 61.31
N MET A 39 12.46 -17.29 61.78
CA MET A 39 11.37 -16.71 60.99
C MET A 39 11.62 -15.23 60.65
N GLY A 40 12.09 -14.43 61.60
CA GLY A 40 12.45 -13.04 61.37
C GLY A 40 13.64 -12.92 60.42
N GLY A 41 14.61 -13.79 60.53
CA GLY A 41 15.77 -13.87 59.64
C GLY A 41 15.42 -14.24 58.20
N LEU A 42 14.52 -15.21 58.01
CA LEU A 42 13.94 -15.55 56.70
C LEU A 42 13.24 -14.34 56.08
N GLY A 43 12.49 -13.58 56.88
CA GLY A 43 11.86 -12.34 56.42
C GLY A 43 12.87 -11.29 55.94
N ILE A 44 13.99 -11.14 56.61
CA ILE A 44 15.06 -10.22 56.21
C ILE A 44 15.67 -10.65 54.87
N ASP A 45 16.01 -11.93 54.71
CA ASP A 45 16.59 -12.41 53.43
C ASP A 45 15.60 -12.27 52.27
N LEU A 46 14.30 -12.55 52.51
CA LEU A 46 13.26 -12.35 51.51
C LEU A 46 13.04 -10.87 51.15
N MET A 47 13.05 -9.97 52.13
CA MET A 47 12.99 -8.51 51.86
C MET A 47 14.19 -8.01 51.04
N ARG A 48 15.39 -8.53 51.33
CA ARG A 48 16.59 -8.21 50.54
C ARG A 48 16.49 -8.75 49.12
N TYR A 49 15.95 -9.96 48.95
CA TYR A 49 15.70 -10.57 47.67
C TYR A 49 14.74 -9.70 46.84
N GLU A 50 13.58 -9.36 47.39
CA GLU A 50 12.58 -8.51 46.67
C GLU A 50 13.13 -7.10 46.37
N ALA A 51 13.85 -6.48 47.29
CA ALA A 51 14.49 -5.19 47.02
C ALA A 51 15.52 -5.25 45.87
N ARG A 52 16.30 -6.36 45.82
CA ARG A 52 17.31 -6.57 44.78
C ARG A 52 16.64 -6.86 43.44
N ARG A 53 15.58 -7.68 43.43
CA ARG A 53 14.76 -7.99 42.28
C ARG A 53 14.10 -6.73 41.69
N ALA A 54 13.48 -5.91 42.52
CA ALA A 54 12.86 -4.66 42.10
C ALA A 54 13.89 -3.68 41.49
N LYS A 55 15.08 -3.56 42.10
CA LYS A 55 16.17 -2.73 41.56
C LYS A 55 16.65 -3.25 40.20
N MET A 56 16.83 -4.57 40.08
CA MET A 56 17.28 -5.21 38.84
C MET A 56 16.26 -5.01 37.72
N GLN A 57 14.98 -5.33 37.99
CA GLN A 57 13.90 -5.16 37.01
C GLN A 57 13.75 -3.71 36.55
N ALA A 58 13.75 -2.75 37.49
CA ALA A 58 13.66 -1.33 37.15
C ALA A 58 14.86 -0.82 36.32
N THR A 59 16.04 -1.37 36.56
CA THR A 59 17.24 -1.03 35.77
C THR A 59 17.12 -1.63 34.36
N LEU A 60 16.71 -2.90 34.28
CA LEU A 60 16.53 -3.61 33.02
C LEU A 60 15.48 -2.93 32.15
N ASP A 61 14.32 -2.59 32.71
CA ASP A 61 13.23 -1.95 31.98
C ASP A 61 13.66 -0.59 31.38
N ARG A 62 14.37 0.23 32.19
CA ARG A 62 14.92 1.51 31.73
C ARG A 62 15.97 1.33 30.66
N ALA A 63 16.86 0.35 30.83
CA ALA A 63 17.91 0.04 29.87
C ALA A 63 17.34 -0.44 28.55
N ALA A 64 16.35 -1.35 28.59
CA ALA A 64 15.67 -1.86 27.40
C ALA A 64 14.93 -0.76 26.65
N LEU A 65 14.16 0.09 27.36
CA LEU A 65 13.46 1.23 26.76
C LEU A 65 14.43 2.22 26.09
N ALA A 66 15.51 2.61 26.79
CA ALA A 66 16.49 3.53 26.22
C ALA A 66 17.28 2.94 25.05
N ALA A 67 17.47 1.63 25.03
CA ALA A 67 18.14 0.93 23.94
C ALA A 67 17.22 0.68 22.74
N ALA A 68 15.90 0.57 22.97
CA ALA A 68 14.92 0.40 21.93
C ALA A 68 14.67 1.68 21.12
N ASP A 69 14.95 2.86 21.68
CA ASP A 69 14.76 4.17 21.04
C ASP A 69 15.40 4.19 19.63
N LEU A 70 14.59 4.38 18.61
CA LEU A 70 15.01 4.41 17.20
C LEU A 70 15.90 5.60 16.85
N GLN A 71 15.81 6.70 17.62
CA GLN A 71 16.66 7.89 17.45
C GLN A 71 18.02 7.73 18.15
N GLN A 72 18.21 6.67 18.96
CA GLN A 72 19.46 6.38 19.64
C GLN A 72 20.55 6.02 18.64
N GLN A 73 21.64 6.83 18.61
CA GLN A 73 22.77 6.63 17.71
C GLN A 73 23.83 5.64 18.24
N LEU A 74 23.79 5.34 19.54
CA LEU A 74 24.69 4.35 20.14
C LEU A 74 24.17 2.94 19.89
N ALA A 75 25.06 1.97 19.79
CA ALA A 75 24.66 0.57 19.68
C ALA A 75 23.78 0.17 20.88
N PRO A 76 22.59 -0.42 20.66
CA PRO A 76 21.65 -0.76 21.74
C PRO A 76 22.25 -1.56 22.87
N GLU A 77 23.12 -2.53 22.54
CA GLU A 77 23.82 -3.33 23.53
C GLU A 77 24.75 -2.47 24.41
N SER A 78 25.39 -1.45 23.86
CA SER A 78 26.26 -0.53 24.64
C SER A 78 25.42 0.33 25.59
N VAL A 79 24.22 0.72 25.19
CA VAL A 79 23.27 1.47 26.03
C VAL A 79 22.85 0.62 27.23
N VAL A 80 22.46 -0.63 27.01
CA VAL A 80 22.07 -1.55 28.09
C VAL A 80 23.25 -1.75 29.06
N ARG A 81 24.48 -2.00 28.58
CA ARG A 81 25.66 -2.17 29.40
C ARG A 81 25.96 -0.93 30.25
N ASP A 82 25.82 0.26 29.72
CA ASP A 82 26.02 1.52 30.43
C ASP A 82 25.02 1.71 31.58
N TYR A 83 23.75 1.40 31.36
CA TYR A 83 22.71 1.44 32.41
C TYR A 83 22.99 0.47 33.54
N PHE A 84 23.40 -0.77 33.21
CA PHE A 84 23.77 -1.78 34.20
C PHE A 84 25.04 -1.39 34.97
N ALA A 85 26.03 -0.81 34.30
CA ALA A 85 27.27 -0.31 34.94
C ALA A 85 26.97 0.83 35.94
N LYS A 86 26.14 1.80 35.52
CA LYS A 86 25.74 2.92 36.40
C LYS A 86 24.90 2.46 37.59
N ALA A 87 24.16 1.38 37.47
CA ALA A 87 23.38 0.80 38.55
C ALA A 87 24.22 -0.11 39.50
N GLY A 88 25.47 -0.42 39.14
CA GLY A 88 26.32 -1.37 39.86
C GLY A 88 25.82 -2.81 39.74
N LEU A 89 25.32 -3.19 38.54
CA LEU A 89 24.72 -4.50 38.24
C LEU A 89 25.38 -5.17 37.04
N SER A 90 26.56 -4.73 36.62
CA SER A 90 27.25 -5.21 35.40
C SER A 90 27.42 -6.74 35.37
N ASP A 91 27.74 -7.34 36.52
CA ASP A 91 28.01 -8.77 36.61
C ASP A 91 26.74 -9.64 36.43
N GLY A 92 25.59 -9.02 36.54
CA GLY A 92 24.30 -9.69 36.38
C GLY A 92 23.77 -9.73 34.95
N LEU A 93 24.30 -9.00 34.01
CA LEU A 93 23.81 -8.98 32.63
C LEU A 93 24.20 -10.28 31.91
N LYS A 94 23.21 -11.07 31.51
CA LYS A 94 23.38 -12.37 30.80
C LYS A 94 23.41 -12.19 29.29
N SER A 95 22.35 -11.60 28.74
CA SER A 95 22.20 -11.44 27.29
C SER A 95 21.45 -10.16 26.93
N VAL A 96 21.76 -9.63 25.76
CA VAL A 96 21.02 -8.56 25.09
C VAL A 96 20.79 -9.03 23.66
N ASN A 97 19.53 -9.25 23.31
CA ASN A 97 19.13 -9.63 21.95
C ASN A 97 18.44 -8.43 21.30
N VAL A 98 18.92 -8.02 20.12
CA VAL A 98 18.40 -6.88 19.38
C VAL A 98 17.91 -7.36 18.03
N ILE A 99 16.62 -7.12 17.75
CA ILE A 99 16.04 -7.31 16.43
C ILE A 99 15.70 -5.91 15.91
N GLN A 100 16.30 -5.53 14.79
CA GLN A 100 16.09 -4.22 14.21
C GLN A 100 15.65 -4.36 12.76
N THR A 101 14.55 -3.67 12.40
CA THR A 101 14.07 -3.47 11.04
C THR A 101 14.29 -2.01 10.65
N LEU A 102 13.76 -1.59 9.49
CA LEU A 102 13.83 -0.18 9.06
C LEU A 102 13.02 0.75 9.99
N ASN A 103 11.93 0.25 10.56
CA ASN A 103 10.93 1.02 11.29
C ASN A 103 10.66 0.53 12.72
N SER A 104 11.33 -0.53 13.18
CA SER A 104 11.18 -1.04 14.54
C SER A 104 12.48 -1.54 15.13
N ARG A 105 12.59 -1.42 16.46
CA ARG A 105 13.69 -1.99 17.24
C ARG A 105 13.12 -2.69 18.47
N THR A 106 13.34 -4.00 18.55
CA THR A 106 13.03 -4.82 19.72
C THR A 106 14.31 -5.11 20.47
N VAL A 107 14.33 -4.79 21.76
CA VAL A 107 15.48 -5.07 22.65
C VAL A 107 15.01 -5.97 23.78
N GLN A 108 15.51 -7.19 23.81
CA GLN A 108 15.26 -8.16 24.86
C GLN A 108 16.52 -8.26 25.74
N VAL A 109 16.34 -8.07 27.04
CA VAL A 109 17.43 -8.10 28.03
C VAL A 109 17.14 -9.16 29.05
N GLU A 110 18.14 -9.99 29.34
CA GLU A 110 18.10 -11.01 30.37
C GLU A 110 19.23 -10.75 31.36
N ALA A 111 18.89 -10.78 32.64
CA ALA A 111 19.84 -10.55 33.72
C ALA A 111 19.57 -11.49 34.91
N GLU A 112 20.61 -11.87 35.63
CA GLU A 112 20.55 -12.69 36.84
C GLU A 112 21.75 -12.42 37.73
N ILE A 113 21.51 -12.24 39.02
CA ILE A 113 22.57 -12.17 40.05
C ILE A 113 22.29 -13.19 41.14
N GLU A 114 23.36 -13.67 41.77
CA GLU A 114 23.28 -14.44 43.00
C GLU A 114 23.28 -13.50 44.19
N LEU A 115 22.31 -13.64 45.09
CA LEU A 115 22.22 -12.89 46.33
C LEU A 115 22.61 -13.78 47.51
N ASP A 116 23.71 -13.45 48.22
CA ASP A 116 24.09 -14.13 49.44
C ASP A 116 23.03 -13.96 50.53
N THR A 117 22.61 -15.06 51.14
CA THR A 117 21.65 -15.09 52.23
C THR A 117 22.38 -15.00 53.57
N TYR A 118 21.78 -14.35 54.57
CA TYR A 118 22.32 -14.24 55.90
C TYR A 118 21.77 -15.33 56.84
N PHE A 119 20.50 -15.57 56.80
CA PHE A 119 19.81 -16.51 57.71
C PHE A 119 19.47 -17.83 56.99
N MET A 120 19.06 -17.78 55.73
CA MET A 120 18.81 -18.98 54.93
C MET A 120 20.04 -19.83 54.70
N HIS A 121 21.26 -19.20 54.77
CA HIS A 121 22.52 -19.91 54.72
C HIS A 121 22.63 -20.95 55.84
N MET A 122 22.16 -20.61 57.08
CA MET A 122 22.14 -21.55 58.22
C MET A 122 21.21 -22.74 57.99
N LEU A 123 20.26 -22.63 57.06
CA LEU A 123 19.32 -23.67 56.66
C LEU A 123 19.79 -24.45 55.41
N GLY A 124 21.01 -24.19 54.93
CA GLY A 124 21.59 -24.87 53.79
C GLY A 124 21.29 -24.20 52.41
N VAL A 125 20.77 -22.96 52.43
CA VAL A 125 20.52 -22.16 51.20
C VAL A 125 21.48 -20.95 51.21
N PRO A 126 22.70 -21.05 50.66
CA PRO A 126 23.72 -20.00 50.75
C PRO A 126 23.42 -18.81 49.86
N THR A 127 22.80 -19.02 48.67
CA THR A 127 22.48 -17.97 47.73
C THR A 127 21.05 -18.13 47.21
N LEU A 128 20.49 -17.02 46.71
CA LEU A 128 19.21 -16.98 45.98
C LEU A 128 19.42 -16.35 44.61
N PRO A 129 19.09 -17.05 43.51
CA PRO A 129 19.14 -16.44 42.17
C PRO A 129 18.04 -15.38 42.03
N VAL A 130 18.42 -14.22 41.54
CA VAL A 130 17.53 -13.08 41.28
C VAL A 130 17.45 -12.85 39.77
N PRO A 131 16.52 -13.53 39.05
CA PRO A 131 16.35 -13.33 37.61
C PRO A 131 15.57 -12.06 37.32
N ALA A 132 15.86 -11.46 36.14
CA ALA A 132 15.07 -10.41 35.53
C ALA A 132 15.06 -10.60 34.01
N LEU A 133 13.90 -10.39 33.40
CA LEU A 133 13.70 -10.46 31.96
C LEU A 133 12.78 -9.30 31.55
N GLY A 134 13.11 -8.64 30.45
CA GLY A 134 12.25 -7.61 29.89
C GLY A 134 12.50 -7.43 28.41
N THR A 135 11.48 -6.99 27.70
CA THR A 135 11.52 -6.68 26.30
C THR A 135 10.91 -5.29 26.11
N ALA A 136 11.63 -4.43 25.39
CA ALA A 136 11.12 -3.15 24.93
C ALA A 136 11.06 -3.16 23.41
N ILE A 137 10.00 -2.58 22.86
CA ILE A 137 9.80 -2.42 21.42
C ILE A 137 9.50 -0.96 21.19
N GLU A 138 10.22 -0.35 20.27
CA GLU A 138 9.83 0.93 19.68
C GLU A 138 9.63 0.71 18.19
N SER A 139 8.48 1.15 17.69
CA SER A 139 8.14 1.05 16.28
C SER A 139 7.44 2.32 15.83
N VAL A 140 7.67 2.68 14.58
CA VAL A 140 6.97 3.77 13.90
C VAL A 140 6.21 3.14 12.74
N THR A 141 4.90 3.25 12.76
CA THR A 141 4.05 2.70 11.71
C THR A 141 4.25 3.46 10.41
N ASP A 142 4.81 2.77 9.41
CA ASP A 142 4.87 3.26 8.04
C ASP A 142 3.48 3.20 7.40
N LEU A 143 3.16 4.25 6.66
CA LEU A 143 1.88 4.40 6.00
C LEU A 143 2.07 4.46 4.49
N GLU A 144 1.61 3.43 3.77
CA GLU A 144 1.63 3.35 2.32
C GLU A 144 0.22 3.56 1.77
N ILE A 145 0.01 4.61 0.99
CA ILE A 145 -1.30 5.05 0.51
C ILE A 145 -1.37 5.03 -1.01
N GLY A 146 -2.32 4.28 -1.55
CA GLY A 146 -2.78 4.39 -2.93
C GLY A 146 -3.98 5.33 -3.00
N LEU A 147 -3.82 6.50 -3.61
CA LEU A 147 -4.90 7.47 -3.81
C LEU A 147 -5.42 7.36 -5.24
N VAL A 148 -6.56 6.68 -5.42
CA VAL A 148 -7.18 6.34 -6.71
C VAL A 148 -8.31 7.32 -6.98
N LEU A 149 -8.09 8.22 -7.94
CA LEU A 149 -8.95 9.39 -8.18
C LEU A 149 -9.59 9.34 -9.56
N ASP A 150 -10.91 9.36 -9.59
CA ASP A 150 -11.68 9.51 -10.82
C ASP A 150 -11.48 10.89 -11.43
N VAL A 151 -11.04 10.89 -12.68
CA VAL A 151 -10.92 12.09 -13.50
C VAL A 151 -11.65 11.89 -14.84
N SER A 152 -12.67 11.06 -14.85
CA SER A 152 -13.53 10.85 -16.03
C SER A 152 -14.29 12.10 -16.44
N GLY A 153 -14.93 12.05 -17.60
CA GLY A 153 -15.61 13.20 -18.19
C GLY A 153 -16.72 13.80 -17.31
N SER A 154 -17.42 12.98 -16.51
CA SER A 154 -18.46 13.41 -15.56
C SER A 154 -17.93 14.38 -14.48
N MET A 155 -16.67 14.22 -14.08
CA MET A 155 -15.99 15.12 -13.14
C MET A 155 -15.89 16.57 -13.64
N GLY A 156 -16.02 16.80 -14.95
CA GLY A 156 -16.09 18.14 -15.55
C GLY A 156 -17.38 18.91 -15.26
N SER A 157 -18.43 18.21 -14.79
CA SER A 157 -19.73 18.79 -14.51
C SER A 157 -19.85 19.29 -13.07
N ASN A 158 -20.73 20.28 -12.83
CA ASN A 158 -21.11 20.75 -11.49
C ASN A 158 -19.92 21.16 -10.58
N GLY A 159 -18.73 21.46 -11.13
CA GLY A 159 -17.55 21.82 -10.34
C GLY A 159 -16.94 20.67 -9.52
N ARG A 160 -17.24 19.40 -9.85
CA ARG A 160 -16.77 18.21 -9.13
C ARG A 160 -15.26 18.13 -9.07
N ILE A 161 -14.56 18.33 -10.19
CA ILE A 161 -13.11 18.29 -10.24
C ILE A 161 -12.45 19.36 -9.34
N GLY A 162 -13.05 20.54 -9.22
CA GLY A 162 -12.58 21.59 -8.30
C GLY A 162 -12.65 21.13 -6.86
N ARG A 163 -13.81 20.58 -6.44
CA ARG A 163 -13.99 20.06 -5.08
C ARG A 163 -13.06 18.87 -4.77
N LEU A 164 -12.78 18.01 -5.78
CA LEU A 164 -11.79 16.93 -5.62
C LEU A 164 -10.39 17.50 -5.38
N ARG A 165 -9.98 18.53 -6.13
CA ARG A 165 -8.67 19.16 -5.95
C ARG A 165 -8.53 19.75 -4.54
N ASP A 166 -9.54 20.52 -4.09
CA ASP A 166 -9.54 21.11 -2.77
C ASP A 166 -9.49 20.03 -1.67
N ALA A 167 -10.41 19.07 -1.70
CA ALA A 167 -10.49 18.00 -0.72
C ALA A 167 -9.25 17.07 -0.72
N GLY A 168 -8.69 16.80 -1.88
CA GLY A 168 -7.48 15.97 -2.02
C GLY A 168 -6.23 16.68 -1.51
N THR A 169 -6.09 18.00 -1.71
CA THR A 169 -4.97 18.77 -1.15
C THR A 169 -5.09 18.90 0.37
N ASP A 170 -6.29 19.09 0.90
CA ASP A 170 -6.53 19.11 2.35
C ASP A 170 -6.23 17.74 3.00
N PHE A 171 -6.56 16.64 2.32
CA PHE A 171 -6.22 15.29 2.77
C PHE A 171 -4.70 15.09 2.91
N ILE A 172 -3.93 15.53 1.92
CA ILE A 172 -2.47 15.51 1.99
C ILE A 172 -1.97 16.35 3.17
N ASP A 173 -2.50 17.57 3.34
CA ASP A 173 -2.11 18.45 4.44
C ASP A 173 -2.36 17.81 5.82
N LEU A 174 -3.51 17.17 6.00
CA LEU A 174 -3.88 16.49 7.25
C LEU A 174 -2.97 15.29 7.59
N LEU A 175 -2.62 14.48 6.61
CA LEU A 175 -1.74 13.33 6.84
C LEU A 175 -0.30 13.77 7.16
N PHE A 176 0.23 14.76 6.46
CA PHE A 176 1.56 15.31 6.75
C PHE A 176 1.62 16.11 8.07
N ALA A 177 0.49 16.57 8.60
CA ALA A 177 0.45 17.21 9.92
C ALA A 177 0.58 16.21 11.07
N ASN A 178 0.18 14.95 10.85
CA ASN A 178 0.10 13.91 11.88
C ASN A 178 1.11 12.76 11.69
N THR A 179 1.81 12.73 10.56
CA THR A 179 2.77 11.65 10.23
C THR A 179 4.03 12.26 9.64
N PRO A 180 5.22 11.91 10.15
CA PRO A 180 6.48 12.32 9.56
C PRO A 180 6.59 11.90 8.09
N ALA A 181 7.19 12.73 7.25
CA ALA A 181 7.25 12.49 5.81
C ALA A 181 8.00 11.19 5.46
N GLU A 182 9.03 10.83 6.23
CA GLU A 182 9.80 9.60 6.08
C GLU A 182 8.98 8.33 6.26
N ASN A 183 7.85 8.41 7.00
CA ASN A 183 6.92 7.30 7.24
C ASN A 183 5.72 7.32 6.32
N LEU A 184 5.67 8.25 5.37
CA LEU A 184 4.62 8.35 4.37
C LEU A 184 5.11 7.88 3.01
N THR A 185 4.27 7.13 2.32
CA THR A 185 4.45 6.79 0.91
C THR A 185 3.11 6.95 0.20
N PHE A 186 3.04 7.84 -0.76
CA PHE A 186 1.86 8.02 -1.58
C PHE A 186 2.10 7.57 -3.01
N SER A 187 1.09 6.92 -3.59
CA SER A 187 0.95 6.73 -5.03
C SER A 187 -0.36 7.36 -5.46
N VAL A 188 -0.31 8.41 -6.28
CA VAL A 188 -1.52 9.04 -6.84
C VAL A 188 -1.81 8.44 -8.20
N VAL A 189 -2.98 7.81 -8.32
CA VAL A 189 -3.44 7.07 -9.49
C VAL A 189 -4.70 7.73 -10.06
N PRO A 190 -4.53 8.76 -10.90
CA PRO A 190 -5.68 9.28 -11.65
C PRO A 190 -6.14 8.23 -12.64
N TYR A 191 -7.44 8.02 -12.77
CA TYR A 191 -7.98 7.11 -13.76
C TYR A 191 -9.17 7.71 -14.50
N SER A 192 -9.34 7.29 -15.73
CA SER A 192 -10.56 7.49 -16.52
C SER A 192 -10.85 6.19 -17.27
N THR A 193 -10.77 6.15 -18.60
CA THR A 193 -10.88 4.91 -19.39
C THR A 193 -9.73 3.94 -19.05
N GLN A 194 -8.55 4.46 -18.82
CA GLN A 194 -7.31 3.73 -18.53
C GLN A 194 -6.57 4.40 -17.36
N VAL A 195 -5.40 3.84 -17.02
CA VAL A 195 -4.41 4.43 -16.12
C VAL A 195 -3.10 4.59 -16.90
N ASN A 196 -2.51 5.78 -16.92
CA ASN A 196 -1.25 6.06 -17.60
C ASN A 196 -0.09 6.01 -16.60
N LEU A 197 0.69 4.94 -16.64
CA LEU A 197 1.88 4.77 -15.80
C LEU A 197 3.06 5.66 -16.20
N GLY A 198 3.04 6.20 -17.43
CA GLY A 198 4.21 6.73 -18.12
C GLY A 198 5.01 5.63 -18.81
N GLN A 199 5.81 6.00 -19.78
CA GLN A 199 6.53 5.03 -20.61
C GLN A 199 7.59 4.26 -19.83
N THR A 200 8.35 4.94 -18.98
CA THR A 200 9.39 4.32 -18.15
C THR A 200 8.82 3.21 -17.26
N ALA A 201 7.75 3.51 -16.51
CA ALA A 201 7.13 2.52 -15.63
C ALA A 201 6.52 1.36 -16.43
N ALA A 202 5.84 1.63 -17.55
CA ALA A 202 5.30 0.58 -18.42
C ALA A 202 6.42 -0.34 -18.95
N LEU A 203 7.56 0.23 -19.37
CA LEU A 203 8.72 -0.55 -19.82
C LEU A 203 9.28 -1.44 -18.69
N LEU A 204 9.37 -0.91 -17.47
CA LEU A 204 9.83 -1.67 -16.29
C LEU A 204 8.86 -2.78 -15.89
N TYR A 205 7.57 -2.65 -16.19
CA TYR A 205 6.59 -3.76 -16.13
C TYR A 205 6.69 -4.73 -17.32
N GLY A 206 7.73 -4.64 -18.14
CA GLY A 206 7.98 -5.55 -19.27
C GLY A 206 7.09 -5.30 -20.49
N VAL A 207 6.46 -4.12 -20.57
CA VAL A 207 5.59 -3.74 -21.70
C VAL A 207 6.44 -3.22 -22.84
N ALA A 208 6.46 -3.94 -23.97
CA ALA A 208 7.12 -3.47 -25.17
C ALA A 208 6.38 -2.24 -25.75
N PRO A 209 7.05 -1.10 -25.98
CA PRO A 209 6.40 0.10 -26.49
C PRO A 209 6.01 -0.09 -27.96
N LEU A 210 4.74 0.12 -28.29
CA LEU A 210 4.20 0.06 -29.66
C LEU A 210 4.10 1.45 -30.31
N HIS A 211 4.10 2.51 -29.52
CA HIS A 211 4.02 3.91 -29.93
C HIS A 211 4.57 4.83 -28.82
N PRO A 212 4.88 6.11 -29.10
CA PRO A 212 5.48 7.03 -28.13
C PRO A 212 4.48 7.87 -27.31
N TYR A 213 3.17 7.69 -27.46
CA TYR A 213 2.18 8.65 -26.96
C TYR A 213 1.92 8.54 -25.45
N HIS A 214 1.85 7.32 -24.89
CA HIS A 214 1.48 7.09 -23.49
C HIS A 214 2.07 5.78 -22.93
N GLY A 215 1.91 5.56 -21.62
CA GLY A 215 2.29 4.32 -20.93
C GLY A 215 1.09 3.57 -20.34
N CYS A 216 -0.07 3.60 -21.01
CA CYS A 216 -1.20 2.78 -20.61
C CYS A 216 -0.97 1.31 -20.98
N VAL A 217 -1.44 0.42 -20.12
CA VAL A 217 -1.19 -1.01 -20.22
C VAL A 217 -2.50 -1.77 -20.24
N GLN A 218 -2.66 -2.64 -21.21
CA GLN A 218 -3.74 -3.61 -21.24
C GLN A 218 -3.41 -4.75 -20.28
N VAL A 219 -4.23 -4.92 -19.25
CA VAL A 219 -4.03 -5.94 -18.23
C VAL A 219 -4.95 -7.15 -18.47
N PRO A 220 -4.44 -8.40 -18.37
CA PRO A 220 -5.25 -9.59 -18.48
C PRO A 220 -6.30 -9.67 -17.37
N SER A 221 -7.45 -10.29 -17.64
CA SER A 221 -8.52 -10.45 -16.63
C SER A 221 -8.07 -11.20 -15.37
N SER A 222 -7.04 -12.04 -15.47
CA SER A 222 -6.50 -12.77 -14.32
C SER A 222 -5.81 -11.88 -13.28
N THR A 223 -5.35 -10.68 -13.65
CA THR A 223 -4.70 -9.75 -12.71
C THR A 223 -5.64 -9.22 -11.64
N TYR A 224 -6.94 -9.19 -11.89
CA TYR A 224 -7.94 -8.70 -10.94
C TYR A 224 -8.18 -9.63 -9.75
N ASN A 225 -7.62 -10.85 -9.77
CA ASN A 225 -7.68 -11.79 -8.65
C ASN A 225 -6.44 -11.71 -7.72
N SER A 226 -5.55 -10.75 -7.96
CA SER A 226 -4.30 -10.57 -7.20
C SER A 226 -3.92 -9.10 -7.15
N THR A 227 -3.28 -8.68 -6.07
CA THR A 227 -2.67 -7.34 -5.98
C THR A 227 -1.35 -7.26 -6.75
N ALA A 228 -0.69 -8.41 -6.97
CA ALA A 228 0.56 -8.46 -7.72
C ALA A 228 0.33 -8.28 -9.22
N MET A 229 1.01 -7.29 -9.83
CA MET A 229 1.02 -7.10 -11.26
C MET A 229 2.20 -7.88 -11.88
N PRO A 230 1.95 -8.72 -12.92
CA PRO A 230 3.03 -9.47 -13.55
C PRO A 230 4.01 -8.52 -14.28
N LEU A 231 5.29 -8.89 -14.27
CA LEU A 231 6.36 -8.17 -14.98
C LEU A 231 6.58 -8.67 -16.41
N VAL A 232 5.74 -9.59 -16.88
CA VAL A 232 5.80 -10.17 -18.24
C VAL A 232 4.38 -10.47 -18.73
N GLY A 233 4.19 -10.43 -20.05
CA GLY A 233 2.91 -10.76 -20.67
C GLY A 233 1.87 -9.64 -20.67
N LEU A 234 2.23 -8.44 -20.21
CA LEU A 234 1.42 -7.24 -20.35
C LEU A 234 1.59 -6.66 -21.76
N LEU A 235 0.54 -6.04 -22.28
CA LEU A 235 0.53 -5.45 -23.61
C LEU A 235 0.39 -3.93 -23.52
N HIS A 236 1.06 -3.21 -24.41
CA HIS A 236 0.84 -1.77 -24.57
C HIS A 236 -0.58 -1.53 -25.10
N SER A 237 -1.35 -0.67 -24.43
CA SER A 237 -2.67 -0.27 -24.92
C SER A 237 -2.56 0.46 -26.25
N GLY A 238 -3.54 0.28 -27.13
CA GLY A 238 -3.58 1.01 -28.40
C GLY A 238 -3.83 2.50 -28.18
N HIS A 239 -3.29 3.33 -29.08
CA HIS A 239 -3.50 4.76 -29.09
C HIS A 239 -4.60 5.13 -30.09
N PHE A 240 -5.81 5.39 -29.62
CA PHE A 240 -6.98 5.65 -30.45
C PHE A 240 -8.12 6.33 -29.67
N ASP A 241 -9.07 6.88 -30.40
CA ASP A 241 -10.37 7.33 -29.89
C ASP A 241 -11.45 6.42 -30.51
N PRO A 242 -12.22 5.66 -29.71
CA PRO A 242 -13.10 4.64 -30.26
C PRO A 242 -14.32 5.19 -30.98
N ASP A 243 -15.06 6.10 -30.38
CA ASP A 243 -16.42 6.43 -30.83
C ASP A 243 -16.75 7.93 -30.99
N SER A 244 -15.74 8.80 -30.94
CA SER A 244 -15.99 10.22 -31.23
C SER A 244 -16.31 10.40 -32.71
N SER A 245 -17.58 10.67 -33.04
CA SER A 245 -17.94 11.05 -34.38
C SER A 245 -17.94 12.56 -34.50
N SER A 246 -17.16 13.09 -35.47
CA SER A 246 -17.37 14.45 -35.92
C SER A 246 -18.66 14.56 -36.70
N ASN A 247 -19.43 15.62 -36.48
CA ASN A 247 -20.44 15.98 -37.43
C ASN A 247 -19.79 16.22 -38.79
N TRP A 248 -20.38 15.74 -39.87
CA TRP A 248 -19.92 15.91 -41.25
C TRP A 248 -19.39 17.35 -41.59
N TYR A 249 -19.87 18.33 -40.83
CA TYR A 249 -19.48 19.75 -40.97
C TYR A 249 -18.38 20.20 -40.01
N GLY A 250 -17.99 19.39 -39.01
CA GLY A 250 -17.05 19.79 -37.93
C GLY A 250 -15.58 19.37 -38.15
N GLY A 251 -15.31 18.60 -39.21
CA GLY A 251 -13.98 18.00 -39.43
C GLY A 251 -13.78 16.71 -38.63
N MET A 252 -12.86 15.88 -39.09
CA MET A 252 -12.47 14.65 -38.40
C MET A 252 -11.59 14.98 -37.18
N GLY A 253 -11.69 14.19 -36.12
CA GLY A 253 -10.92 14.39 -34.92
C GLY A 253 -10.91 13.19 -33.99
N ALA A 254 -10.11 13.27 -32.94
CA ALA A 254 -10.02 12.23 -31.93
C ALA A 254 -9.87 12.84 -30.52
N PRO A 255 -10.92 13.52 -30.02
CA PRO A 255 -10.87 14.25 -28.77
C PRO A 255 -10.89 13.37 -27.52
N ASN A 256 -11.43 12.14 -27.59
CA ASN A 256 -11.64 11.24 -26.46
C ASN A 256 -10.73 10.01 -26.53
N LYS A 257 -9.41 10.23 -26.46
CA LYS A 257 -8.44 9.14 -26.49
C LYS A 257 -8.73 8.08 -25.41
N ASN A 258 -8.65 6.82 -25.77
CA ASN A 258 -8.79 5.70 -24.83
C ASN A 258 -7.76 5.80 -23.67
N CYS A 259 -6.54 6.19 -23.97
CA CYS A 259 -5.53 6.55 -22.97
C CYS A 259 -5.16 8.03 -23.11
N ARG A 260 -5.28 8.77 -22.04
CA ARG A 260 -4.94 10.19 -21.97
C ARG A 260 -3.44 10.39 -21.92
N THR A 261 -2.94 11.39 -22.63
CA THR A 261 -1.51 11.68 -22.81
C THR A 261 -1.02 12.86 -21.96
N ASP A 262 -1.93 13.62 -21.35
CA ASP A 262 -1.57 14.79 -20.55
C ASP A 262 -0.80 14.40 -19.28
N ALA A 263 0.17 15.24 -18.88
CA ALA A 263 1.05 15.00 -17.74
C ALA A 263 0.29 14.88 -16.41
N ALA A 264 -0.85 15.58 -16.28
CA ALA A 264 -1.69 15.52 -15.09
C ALA A 264 -2.34 14.15 -14.91
N PHE A 265 -2.54 13.40 -15.99
CA PHE A 265 -3.11 12.07 -15.97
C PHE A 265 -2.09 10.95 -15.68
N LYS A 266 -0.78 11.18 -15.85
CA LYS A 266 0.26 10.20 -15.54
C LYS A 266 0.23 9.88 -14.03
N VAL A 267 0.37 8.62 -13.64
CA VAL A 267 0.53 8.19 -12.25
C VAL A 267 1.73 8.91 -11.61
N LEU A 268 1.59 9.32 -10.35
CA LEU A 268 2.71 9.74 -9.50
C LEU A 268 2.97 8.61 -8.49
N PRO A 269 3.92 7.71 -8.75
CA PRO A 269 4.18 6.58 -7.89
C PRO A 269 5.14 6.98 -6.76
N TRP A 270 4.98 6.36 -5.61
CA TRP A 270 5.87 6.40 -4.45
C TRP A 270 6.52 7.75 -4.18
N SER A 271 5.78 8.66 -3.62
CA SER A 271 6.23 10.00 -3.27
C SER A 271 5.86 10.35 -1.83
N ASN A 272 6.72 11.08 -1.13
CA ASN A 272 6.45 11.80 0.11
C ASN A 272 6.76 13.29 -0.01
N ASP A 273 6.93 13.78 -1.23
CA ASP A 273 7.05 15.21 -1.50
C ASP A 273 5.65 15.84 -1.47
N LYS A 274 5.35 16.52 -0.38
CA LYS A 274 4.08 17.20 -0.15
C LYS A 274 3.72 18.17 -1.27
N ALA A 275 4.70 18.92 -1.79
CA ALA A 275 4.48 19.91 -2.84
C ALA A 275 4.15 19.22 -4.19
N ALA A 276 4.90 18.18 -4.53
CA ALA A 276 4.65 17.39 -5.74
C ALA A 276 3.27 16.71 -5.70
N LEU A 277 2.88 16.13 -4.56
CA LEU A 277 1.56 15.50 -4.36
C LEU A 277 0.43 16.50 -4.52
N LYS A 278 0.51 17.68 -3.89
CA LYS A 278 -0.49 18.75 -4.02
C LYS A 278 -0.57 19.26 -5.45
N SER A 279 0.56 19.57 -6.07
CA SER A 279 0.61 20.00 -7.47
C SER A 279 0.01 18.96 -8.42
N LYS A 280 0.25 17.67 -8.15
CA LYS A 280 -0.38 16.57 -8.91
C LYS A 280 -1.90 16.63 -8.85
N ILE A 281 -2.46 16.79 -7.66
CA ILE A 281 -3.92 16.85 -7.44
C ILE A 281 -4.51 18.14 -8.04
N GLU A 282 -3.89 19.28 -7.84
CA GLU A 282 -4.34 20.60 -8.35
C GLU A 282 -4.42 20.67 -9.88
N ASN A 283 -3.58 19.91 -10.58
CA ASN A 283 -3.53 19.88 -12.04
C ASN A 283 -4.40 18.81 -12.68
N LEU A 284 -5.13 17.99 -11.91
CA LEU A 284 -6.03 16.96 -12.46
C LEU A 284 -7.10 17.62 -13.36
N THR A 285 -7.32 17.08 -14.54
CA THR A 285 -8.32 17.55 -15.49
C THR A 285 -9.29 16.45 -15.87
N PRO A 286 -10.59 16.74 -16.04
CA PRO A 286 -11.58 15.72 -16.35
C PRO A 286 -11.55 15.33 -17.83
N GLY A 287 -11.85 14.06 -18.14
CA GLY A 287 -11.99 13.56 -19.51
C GLY A 287 -11.95 12.04 -19.62
N GLY A 288 -12.51 11.50 -20.69
CA GLY A 288 -12.58 10.06 -20.95
C GLY A 288 -13.75 9.37 -20.25
N TRP A 289 -13.76 8.05 -20.33
CA TRP A 289 -14.75 7.15 -19.73
C TRP A 289 -14.34 6.74 -18.32
N THR A 290 -15.14 5.90 -17.63
CA THR A 290 -14.87 5.49 -16.25
C THR A 290 -14.52 4.01 -16.17
N SER A 291 -13.35 3.69 -15.56
CA SER A 291 -12.83 2.34 -15.30
C SER A 291 -12.31 2.25 -13.87
N ILE A 292 -13.22 2.11 -12.91
CA ILE A 292 -12.88 2.04 -11.46
C ILE A 292 -11.97 0.86 -11.19
N GLU A 293 -12.27 -0.29 -11.80
CA GLU A 293 -11.49 -1.53 -11.65
C GLU A 293 -10.02 -1.36 -12.07
N MET A 294 -9.78 -0.57 -13.12
CA MET A 294 -8.42 -0.29 -13.60
C MET A 294 -7.65 0.58 -12.60
N GLY A 295 -8.32 1.61 -12.07
CA GLY A 295 -7.75 2.47 -11.03
C GLY A 295 -7.40 1.68 -9.77
N VAL A 296 -8.31 0.85 -9.27
CA VAL A 296 -8.11 0.02 -8.08
C VAL A 296 -7.01 -1.02 -8.31
N ASN A 297 -6.98 -1.66 -9.48
CA ASN A 297 -5.97 -2.66 -9.81
C ASN A 297 -4.54 -2.06 -9.77
N TRP A 298 -4.33 -0.91 -10.40
CA TRP A 298 -3.04 -0.23 -10.36
C TRP A 298 -2.73 0.36 -8.98
N GLY A 299 -3.73 0.89 -8.28
CA GLY A 299 -3.56 1.36 -6.90
C GLY A 299 -3.09 0.25 -5.96
N ALA A 300 -3.69 -0.93 -6.05
CA ALA A 300 -3.30 -2.11 -5.28
C ALA A 300 -1.91 -2.63 -5.70
N ALA A 301 -1.62 -2.66 -7.00
CA ALA A 301 -0.32 -3.11 -7.52
C ALA A 301 0.85 -2.24 -7.02
N LEU A 302 0.66 -0.94 -6.87
CA LEU A 302 1.66 -0.03 -6.33
C LEU A 302 1.85 -0.16 -4.81
N LEU A 303 0.96 -0.86 -4.10
CA LEU A 303 1.08 -1.22 -2.69
C LEU A 303 1.66 -2.64 -2.49
N ASP A 304 1.77 -3.43 -3.54
CA ASP A 304 2.28 -4.80 -3.49
C ASP A 304 3.81 -4.85 -3.60
N ALA A 305 4.46 -5.63 -2.73
CA ALA A 305 5.91 -5.79 -2.72
C ALA A 305 6.49 -6.35 -4.03
N SER A 306 5.66 -6.99 -4.87
CA SER A 306 6.06 -7.42 -6.23
C SER A 306 6.40 -6.26 -7.16
N ALA A 307 6.01 -5.02 -6.83
CA ALA A 307 6.36 -3.81 -7.58
C ALA A 307 7.78 -3.29 -7.29
N ARG A 308 8.51 -3.84 -6.31
CA ARG A 308 9.89 -3.41 -5.97
C ARG A 308 10.87 -3.37 -7.15
N PRO A 309 10.85 -4.32 -8.09
CA PRO A 309 11.73 -4.22 -9.26
C PRO A 309 11.44 -2.97 -10.11
N VAL A 310 10.17 -2.59 -10.25
CA VAL A 310 9.76 -1.38 -10.99
C VAL A 310 10.16 -0.12 -10.22
N LEU A 311 9.93 -0.09 -8.90
CA LEU A 311 10.38 1.00 -8.03
C LEU A 311 11.90 1.21 -8.14
N ASN A 312 12.70 0.15 -8.01
CA ASN A 312 14.15 0.23 -8.12
C ASN A 312 14.60 0.71 -9.50
N GLY A 313 13.90 0.31 -10.55
CA GLY A 313 14.11 0.82 -11.90
C GLY A 313 13.84 2.32 -11.99
N LEU A 314 12.72 2.81 -11.44
CA LEU A 314 12.38 4.24 -11.41
C LEU A 314 13.34 5.07 -10.56
N ILE A 315 13.88 4.51 -9.47
CA ILE A 315 14.97 5.13 -8.69
C ILE A 315 16.22 5.27 -9.56
N THR A 316 16.57 4.26 -10.32
CA THR A 316 17.73 4.28 -11.22
C THR A 316 17.58 5.32 -12.32
N GLU A 317 16.37 5.49 -12.85
CA GLU A 317 16.04 6.52 -13.86
C GLU A 317 15.86 7.93 -13.25
N GLY A 318 15.89 8.05 -11.91
CA GLY A 318 15.73 9.33 -11.21
C GLY A 318 14.28 9.85 -11.18
N GLU A 319 13.27 9.01 -11.49
CA GLU A 319 11.85 9.37 -11.41
C GLU A 319 11.27 9.20 -9.99
N VAL A 320 11.92 8.44 -9.12
CA VAL A 320 11.55 8.22 -7.71
C VAL A 320 12.79 8.40 -6.83
N ASP A 321 12.61 8.97 -5.63
CA ASP A 321 13.69 9.21 -4.68
C ASP A 321 14.25 7.90 -4.12
N ALA A 322 15.58 7.85 -3.93
CA ALA A 322 16.28 6.67 -3.43
C ALA A 322 15.88 6.25 -2.01
N SER A 323 15.29 7.14 -1.21
CA SER A 323 14.79 6.83 0.14
C SER A 323 13.65 5.82 0.14
N PHE A 324 13.00 5.59 -1.01
CA PHE A 324 11.96 4.57 -1.15
C PHE A 324 12.50 3.16 -1.41
N ALA A 325 13.83 2.97 -1.49
CA ALA A 325 14.41 1.64 -1.68
C ALA A 325 13.91 0.65 -0.61
N GLY A 326 13.46 -0.53 -1.05
CA GLY A 326 12.88 -1.55 -0.17
C GLY A 326 11.36 -1.47 0.01
N ARG A 327 10.70 -0.39 -0.41
CA ARG A 327 9.24 -0.27 -0.49
C ARG A 327 8.73 -0.82 -1.84
N PRO A 328 7.43 -1.11 -1.99
CA PRO A 328 6.43 -1.26 -0.93
C PRO A 328 6.81 -2.39 0.03
N PHE A 329 6.47 -2.25 1.29
CA PHE A 329 6.69 -3.30 2.28
C PHE A 329 5.87 -4.56 1.98
N GLY A 330 6.24 -5.71 2.57
CA GLY A 330 5.43 -6.92 2.52
C GLY A 330 4.12 -6.75 3.31
N PHE A 331 3.08 -7.52 2.97
CA PHE A 331 1.80 -7.46 3.70
C PHE A 331 1.88 -8.00 5.12
N LEU A 332 2.90 -8.80 5.44
CA LEU A 332 3.13 -9.38 6.77
C LEU A 332 4.20 -8.61 7.56
N GLU A 333 4.70 -7.50 7.05
CA GLU A 333 5.66 -6.67 7.80
C GLU A 333 4.95 -6.01 8.97
N PRO A 334 5.49 -6.15 10.18
CA PRO A 334 4.95 -5.46 11.35
C PRO A 334 5.09 -3.95 11.17
N ASP A 335 4.20 -3.21 11.78
CA ASP A 335 4.26 -1.74 11.82
C ASP A 335 4.17 -1.07 10.43
N VAL A 336 3.48 -1.70 9.48
CA VAL A 336 3.18 -1.13 8.16
C VAL A 336 1.68 -1.17 7.91
N MET A 337 1.10 -0.02 7.66
CA MET A 337 -0.31 0.10 7.28
C MET A 337 -0.43 0.44 5.80
N LYS A 338 -1.20 -0.35 5.05
CA LYS A 338 -1.48 -0.12 3.63
C LYS A 338 -2.92 0.32 3.45
N VAL A 339 -3.10 1.44 2.80
CA VAL A 339 -4.41 2.06 2.60
C VAL A 339 -4.65 2.33 1.13
N LEU A 340 -5.83 1.99 0.64
CA LEU A 340 -6.30 2.37 -0.68
C LEU A 340 -7.51 3.29 -0.51
N VAL A 341 -7.42 4.53 -0.99
CA VAL A 341 -8.52 5.49 -1.01
C VAL A 341 -9.02 5.60 -2.44
N VAL A 342 -10.24 5.15 -2.68
CA VAL A 342 -10.84 5.11 -4.02
C VAL A 342 -12.01 6.09 -4.09
N MET A 343 -11.96 7.02 -5.03
CA MET A 343 -13.05 7.99 -5.25
C MET A 343 -13.57 7.87 -6.67
N THR A 344 -14.91 7.89 -6.82
CA THR A 344 -15.62 7.98 -8.12
C THR A 344 -16.84 8.89 -8.01
N ASP A 345 -17.22 9.50 -9.15
CA ASP A 345 -18.48 10.26 -9.29
C ASP A 345 -19.54 9.52 -10.13
N GLY A 346 -19.28 8.25 -10.48
CA GLY A 346 -20.16 7.49 -11.34
C GLY A 346 -19.99 5.98 -11.28
N GLU A 347 -20.59 5.32 -12.25
CA GLU A 347 -20.48 3.89 -12.48
C GLU A 347 -19.37 3.59 -13.47
N ASN A 348 -18.88 2.34 -13.48
CA ASN A 348 -18.10 1.83 -14.60
C ASN A 348 -18.89 2.03 -15.91
N THR A 349 -18.22 2.56 -16.91
CA THR A 349 -18.76 2.66 -18.27
C THR A 349 -18.06 1.64 -19.17
N ARG A 350 -18.57 1.46 -20.39
CA ARG A 350 -17.87 0.66 -21.39
C ARG A 350 -16.52 1.26 -21.72
N ASP A 351 -15.55 0.42 -22.07
CA ASP A 351 -14.30 0.82 -22.69
C ASP A 351 -14.01 -0.05 -23.93
N TYR A 352 -12.96 0.29 -24.65
CA TYR A 352 -12.61 -0.35 -25.91
C TYR A 352 -11.14 -0.68 -25.96
N GLU A 353 -10.82 -1.76 -26.66
CA GLU A 353 -9.47 -2.17 -26.99
C GLU A 353 -9.36 -2.34 -28.49
N ILE A 354 -8.38 -1.68 -29.11
CA ILE A 354 -8.14 -1.85 -30.55
C ILE A 354 -7.34 -3.14 -30.81
N ASP A 355 -7.63 -3.84 -31.89
CA ASP A 355 -6.97 -5.08 -32.27
C ASP A 355 -5.49 -4.88 -32.54
N LEU A 356 -4.68 -5.91 -32.23
CA LEU A 356 -3.23 -5.86 -32.31
C LEU A 356 -2.65 -5.33 -33.63
N PRO A 357 -3.17 -5.70 -34.82
CA PRO A 357 -2.64 -5.19 -36.08
C PRO A 357 -2.70 -3.67 -36.23
N TYR A 358 -3.61 -3.02 -35.50
CA TYR A 358 -3.86 -1.58 -35.59
C TYR A 358 -3.19 -0.78 -34.44
N ARG A 359 -2.37 -1.43 -33.61
CA ARG A 359 -1.66 -0.76 -32.51
C ARG A 359 -0.31 -0.20 -32.90
N THR A 360 0.27 -0.67 -33.99
CA THR A 360 1.61 -0.29 -34.43
C THR A 360 1.77 -0.52 -35.95
N GLY A 361 2.90 -0.09 -36.47
CA GLY A 361 3.22 -0.28 -37.89
C GLY A 361 2.56 0.71 -38.82
N LEU A 362 2.87 0.60 -40.11
CA LEU A 362 2.31 1.48 -41.15
C LEU A 362 0.84 1.16 -41.40
N SER A 363 0.02 2.19 -41.47
CA SER A 363 -1.36 2.08 -41.96
C SER A 363 -1.38 2.10 -43.50
N ASP A 364 -2.52 1.88 -44.06
CA ASP A 364 -2.78 2.04 -45.50
C ASP A 364 -3.32 3.45 -45.84
N VAL A 365 -2.94 4.45 -45.03
CA VAL A 365 -3.38 5.84 -45.15
C VAL A 365 -2.17 6.77 -45.23
N TRP A 366 -2.20 7.70 -46.17
CA TRP A 366 -1.24 8.79 -46.35
C TRP A 366 -1.90 10.13 -46.02
N LEU A 367 -1.08 11.08 -45.58
CA LEU A 367 -1.48 12.46 -45.28
C LEU A 367 -0.59 13.42 -45.99
N ASP A 368 -1.19 14.35 -46.74
CA ASP A 368 -0.47 15.42 -47.42
C ASP A 368 -0.32 16.69 -46.56
N GLY A 369 0.41 17.69 -47.11
CA GLY A 369 0.64 18.97 -46.40
C GLY A 369 -0.61 19.88 -46.30
N SER A 370 -1.73 19.48 -46.89
CA SER A 370 -3.02 20.20 -46.85
C SER A 370 -4.05 19.53 -45.91
N ASP A 371 -3.60 18.60 -45.07
CA ASP A 371 -4.46 17.75 -44.21
C ASP A 371 -5.52 16.96 -45.00
N ASP A 372 -5.12 16.44 -46.18
CA ASP A 372 -5.96 15.53 -46.96
C ASP A 372 -5.45 14.09 -46.86
N TYR A 373 -6.37 13.15 -46.73
CA TYR A 373 -6.06 11.75 -46.57
C TYR A 373 -6.19 10.97 -47.87
N TYR A 374 -5.22 10.13 -48.15
CA TYR A 374 -5.23 9.18 -49.26
C TYR A 374 -5.24 7.76 -48.68
N VAL A 375 -6.21 6.97 -49.10
CA VAL A 375 -6.49 5.65 -48.56
C VAL A 375 -6.30 4.61 -49.66
N ALA A 376 -5.47 3.59 -49.40
CA ALA A 376 -5.30 2.50 -50.32
C ALA A 376 -6.61 1.71 -50.52
N SER A 377 -6.86 1.27 -51.73
CA SER A 377 -7.99 0.39 -52.07
C SER A 377 -7.75 -0.99 -51.45
N ILE A 378 -8.76 -1.55 -50.81
CA ILE A 378 -8.77 -2.92 -50.30
C ILE A 378 -9.24 -3.89 -51.39
N GLU A 379 -10.06 -3.42 -52.30
CA GLU A 379 -10.63 -4.23 -53.40
C GLU A 379 -10.11 -3.74 -54.74
N GLN A 380 -9.52 -4.65 -55.52
CA GLN A 380 -9.10 -4.40 -56.89
C GLN A 380 -10.26 -4.59 -57.92
N TYR A 381 -11.45 -4.92 -57.43
CA TYR A 381 -12.65 -5.18 -58.27
C TYR A 381 -13.79 -4.25 -57.91
N ASN A 382 -14.48 -3.75 -58.95
CA ASN A 382 -15.80 -3.15 -58.75
C ASN A 382 -16.87 -4.24 -58.62
N ARG A 383 -18.06 -3.82 -58.19
CA ARG A 383 -19.26 -4.67 -58.02
C ARG A 383 -19.74 -5.38 -59.30
N ASP A 384 -19.38 -4.87 -60.48
CA ASP A 384 -19.84 -5.31 -61.79
C ASP A 384 -18.77 -6.15 -62.51
N GLY A 385 -17.64 -6.45 -61.89
CA GLY A 385 -16.58 -7.27 -62.43
C GLY A 385 -15.61 -6.58 -63.41
N ASP A 386 -15.78 -5.28 -63.61
CA ASP A 386 -14.86 -4.49 -64.41
C ASP A 386 -13.67 -3.99 -63.60
N TRP A 387 -12.46 -4.10 -64.20
CA TRP A 387 -11.26 -3.60 -63.56
C TRP A 387 -11.16 -2.08 -63.68
N TRP A 388 -11.37 -1.41 -62.53
CA TRP A 388 -11.15 0.05 -62.49
C TRP A 388 -9.77 0.35 -61.95
N TRP A 389 -8.93 0.41 -62.74
CA TRP A 389 -7.76 0.03 -62.66
C TRP A 389 -6.65 0.73 -62.62
N ASN A 390 -6.50 1.75 -62.54
CA ASN A 390 -5.30 2.55 -62.60
C ASN A 390 -5.15 3.51 -61.39
N GLU A 391 -6.14 3.54 -60.49
CA GLU A 391 -6.18 4.53 -59.42
C GLU A 391 -6.38 3.82 -58.06
N PRO A 392 -5.31 3.24 -57.48
CA PRO A 392 -5.44 2.41 -56.29
C PRO A 392 -5.60 3.20 -55.00
N PHE A 393 -5.67 4.54 -55.05
CA PHE A 393 -5.81 5.39 -53.88
C PHE A 393 -7.04 6.29 -53.97
N TYR A 394 -7.77 6.37 -52.88
CA TYR A 394 -8.91 7.25 -52.71
C TYR A 394 -8.51 8.51 -51.96
N ARG A 395 -8.75 9.67 -52.51
CA ARG A 395 -8.50 10.98 -51.89
C ARG A 395 -9.78 11.41 -51.15
N ALA A 396 -9.71 11.50 -49.81
CA ALA A 396 -10.90 11.67 -49.00
C ALA A 396 -11.57 13.04 -49.17
N LYS A 397 -10.84 14.12 -49.30
CA LYS A 397 -11.35 15.49 -49.38
C LYS A 397 -12.11 15.79 -50.67
N THR A 398 -11.60 15.35 -51.80
CA THR A 398 -12.19 15.54 -53.12
C THR A 398 -13.12 14.37 -53.50
N ARG A 399 -13.03 13.21 -52.80
CA ARG A 399 -13.74 11.95 -53.10
C ARG A 399 -13.41 11.39 -54.45
N GLU A 400 -12.18 11.51 -54.87
CA GLU A 400 -11.66 11.08 -56.18
C GLU A 400 -10.67 9.91 -56.01
N TRP A 401 -10.64 9.06 -57.02
CA TRP A 401 -9.61 8.04 -57.11
C TRP A 401 -8.37 8.62 -57.83
N VAL A 402 -7.17 8.26 -57.37
CA VAL A 402 -5.92 8.78 -57.91
C VAL A 402 -4.88 7.67 -58.03
N MET A 403 -3.91 7.86 -58.97
CA MET A 403 -2.86 6.86 -59.25
C MET A 403 -1.85 6.67 -58.13
N ALA A 404 -1.58 7.73 -57.37
CA ALA A 404 -0.61 7.70 -56.30
C ALA A 404 -1.01 8.63 -55.16
N PRO A 405 -0.74 8.27 -53.90
CA PRO A 405 -0.99 9.14 -52.77
C PRO A 405 0.02 10.27 -52.75
N GLN A 406 -0.38 11.38 -52.13
CA GLN A 406 0.53 12.49 -51.82
C GLN A 406 0.86 12.47 -50.30
N GLY A 407 1.99 13.08 -49.96
CA GLY A 407 2.44 13.19 -48.58
C GLY A 407 3.15 11.93 -48.06
N ARG A 408 3.04 11.68 -46.76
CA ARG A 408 3.68 10.53 -46.13
C ARG A 408 2.65 9.49 -45.63
N GLN A 409 3.03 8.27 -45.68
CA GLN A 409 2.26 7.17 -45.06
C GLN A 409 2.28 7.32 -43.54
N LEU A 410 1.13 7.23 -42.92
CA LEU A 410 0.99 7.28 -41.46
C LEU A 410 1.16 5.88 -40.88
N THR A 411 1.67 5.81 -39.66
CA THR A 411 1.47 4.65 -38.81
C THR A 411 0.04 4.62 -38.26
N TRP A 412 -0.46 3.45 -37.82
CA TRP A 412 -1.78 3.36 -37.19
C TRP A 412 -1.92 4.29 -35.97
N PRO A 413 -0.95 4.37 -35.05
CA PRO A 413 -1.03 5.32 -33.93
C PRO A 413 -1.03 6.79 -34.36
N GLU A 414 -0.28 7.15 -35.42
CA GLU A 414 -0.31 8.52 -35.97
C GLU A 414 -1.63 8.88 -36.63
N LEU A 415 -2.26 7.91 -37.30
CA LEU A 415 -3.58 8.07 -37.87
C LEU A 415 -4.63 8.28 -36.76
N PHE A 416 -4.63 7.39 -35.77
CA PHE A 416 -5.59 7.46 -34.65
C PHE A 416 -5.26 8.56 -33.62
N GLU A 417 -4.08 9.17 -33.66
CA GLU A 417 -3.84 10.44 -32.97
C GLU A 417 -4.69 11.57 -33.55
N ARG A 418 -4.97 11.54 -34.85
CA ARG A 418 -5.63 12.60 -35.59
C ARG A 418 -7.12 12.40 -35.74
N ILE A 419 -7.57 11.18 -35.97
CA ILE A 419 -8.98 10.83 -36.22
C ILE A 419 -9.41 9.65 -35.36
N SER A 420 -10.69 9.61 -35.02
CA SER A 420 -11.28 8.47 -34.29
C SER A 420 -11.43 7.25 -35.21
N VAL A 421 -11.61 6.06 -34.59
CA VAL A 421 -11.97 4.83 -35.32
C VAL A 421 -13.29 5.03 -36.07
N GLU A 422 -14.26 5.72 -35.47
CA GLU A 422 -15.53 6.04 -36.12
C GLU A 422 -15.36 6.96 -37.33
N ASP A 423 -14.55 8.03 -37.20
CA ASP A 423 -14.26 8.92 -38.33
C ASP A 423 -13.50 8.19 -39.45
N HIS A 424 -12.54 7.34 -39.11
CA HIS A 424 -11.86 6.46 -40.07
C HIS A 424 -12.84 5.57 -40.80
N ALA A 425 -13.74 4.90 -40.08
CA ALA A 425 -14.72 4.00 -40.67
C ALA A 425 -15.75 4.72 -41.58
N VAL A 426 -16.17 5.92 -41.16
CA VAL A 426 -17.24 6.68 -41.88
C VAL A 426 -16.66 7.56 -42.97
N HIS A 427 -15.65 8.37 -42.67
CA HIS A 427 -15.17 9.40 -43.61
C HIS A 427 -14.09 8.90 -44.56
N LEU A 428 -13.30 7.92 -44.16
CA LEU A 428 -12.26 7.37 -45.04
C LEU A 428 -12.72 6.10 -45.75
N ARG A 429 -13.41 5.20 -45.07
CA ARG A 429 -13.71 3.86 -45.60
C ARG A 429 -15.09 3.74 -46.21
N TYR A 430 -16.14 4.20 -45.55
CA TYR A 430 -17.49 4.18 -46.09
C TYR A 430 -17.58 5.03 -47.36
N THR A 431 -17.02 6.23 -47.35
CA THR A 431 -17.09 7.14 -48.52
C THR A 431 -16.30 6.63 -49.73
N GLN A 432 -15.32 5.74 -49.51
CA GLN A 432 -14.55 5.11 -50.57
C GLN A 432 -15.44 4.24 -51.50
N TYR A 433 -16.35 3.49 -50.90
CA TYR A 433 -17.19 2.54 -51.66
C TYR A 433 -18.69 2.75 -51.47
N TRP A 434 -19.10 3.66 -50.58
CA TRP A 434 -20.49 3.84 -50.12
C TRP A 434 -21.10 2.53 -49.60
N ASP A 435 -20.27 1.64 -49.07
CA ASP A 435 -20.64 0.32 -48.60
C ASP A 435 -20.67 0.21 -47.09
N ARG A 436 -21.82 -0.21 -46.54
CA ARG A 436 -22.04 -0.37 -45.11
C ARG A 436 -21.22 -1.53 -44.51
N SER A 437 -20.90 -2.57 -45.30
CA SER A 437 -20.12 -3.70 -44.82
C SER A 437 -18.68 -3.27 -44.51
N THR A 438 -18.08 -2.47 -45.39
CA THR A 438 -16.77 -1.85 -45.19
C THR A 438 -16.73 -0.98 -43.95
N ARG A 439 -17.72 -0.11 -43.77
CA ARG A 439 -17.84 0.70 -42.55
C ARG A 439 -17.92 -0.16 -41.31
N ASN A 440 -18.77 -1.18 -41.32
CA ASN A 440 -18.96 -2.04 -40.16
C ASN A 440 -17.74 -2.89 -39.86
N TYR A 441 -16.97 -3.33 -40.86
CA TYR A 441 -15.69 -3.97 -40.68
C TYR A 441 -14.71 -3.06 -39.91
N TRP A 442 -14.54 -1.82 -40.35
CA TRP A 442 -13.65 -0.86 -39.75
C TRP A 442 -14.10 -0.34 -38.36
N ARG A 443 -15.36 -0.40 -38.03
CA ARG A 443 -15.87 -0.24 -36.66
C ARG A 443 -15.58 -1.45 -35.81
N GLY A 444 -15.43 -2.62 -36.39
CA GLY A 444 -15.19 -3.88 -35.71
C GLY A 444 -13.70 -4.19 -35.46
N ILE A 445 -12.77 -3.26 -35.74
CA ILE A 445 -11.36 -3.40 -35.41
C ILE A 445 -11.06 -3.17 -33.93
N GLU A 446 -12.07 -2.89 -33.15
CA GLU A 446 -12.02 -2.74 -31.70
C GLU A 446 -12.97 -3.70 -31.01
N SER A 447 -12.57 -4.19 -29.85
CA SER A 447 -13.40 -4.97 -28.95
C SER A 447 -13.88 -4.10 -27.78
N ARG A 448 -15.06 -4.43 -27.25
CA ARG A 448 -15.69 -3.66 -26.17
C ARG A 448 -15.72 -4.46 -24.88
N ASN A 449 -15.30 -3.85 -23.79
CA ASN A 449 -15.52 -4.32 -22.43
C ASN A 449 -16.79 -3.67 -21.87
N ASP A 450 -17.77 -4.50 -21.52
CA ASP A 450 -19.04 -4.01 -20.97
C ASP A 450 -18.93 -3.74 -19.46
N LYS A 451 -19.82 -2.86 -18.96
CA LYS A 451 -19.93 -2.51 -17.53
C LYS A 451 -19.94 -3.72 -16.60
N ALA A 452 -20.74 -4.76 -16.94
CA ALA A 452 -20.87 -5.94 -16.09
C ALA A 452 -19.54 -6.68 -15.87
N LEU A 453 -18.71 -6.81 -16.91
CA LEU A 453 -17.37 -7.38 -16.81
C LEU A 453 -16.46 -6.52 -15.92
N LYS A 454 -16.54 -5.21 -16.03
CA LYS A 454 -15.75 -4.26 -15.25
C LYS A 454 -16.16 -4.26 -13.78
N ASP A 455 -17.46 -4.32 -13.48
CA ASP A 455 -17.96 -4.45 -12.11
C ASP A 455 -17.51 -5.77 -11.46
N GLN A 456 -17.51 -6.87 -12.23
CA GLN A 456 -16.95 -8.14 -11.76
C GLN A 456 -15.45 -8.04 -11.45
N ARG A 457 -14.66 -7.43 -12.34
CA ARG A 457 -13.23 -7.20 -12.13
C ARG A 457 -12.97 -6.32 -10.90
N LEU A 458 -13.79 -5.29 -10.69
CA LEU A 458 -13.72 -4.43 -9.50
C LEU A 458 -13.94 -5.24 -8.22
N SER A 459 -14.98 -6.06 -8.17
CA SER A 459 -15.25 -6.93 -7.01
C SER A 459 -14.09 -7.88 -6.73
N GLN A 460 -13.47 -8.46 -7.76
CA GLN A 460 -12.33 -9.37 -7.63
C GLN A 460 -11.12 -8.66 -7.03
N ILE A 461 -10.71 -7.50 -7.57
CA ILE A 461 -9.53 -6.80 -7.06
C ILE A 461 -9.76 -6.20 -5.67
N CYS A 462 -10.96 -5.73 -5.36
CA CYS A 462 -11.29 -5.28 -4.00
C CYS A 462 -11.19 -6.45 -3.00
N SER A 463 -11.67 -7.65 -3.35
CA SER A 463 -11.53 -8.84 -2.51
C SER A 463 -10.08 -9.22 -2.32
N ALA A 464 -9.29 -9.34 -3.39
CA ALA A 464 -7.87 -9.66 -3.32
C ALA A 464 -7.07 -8.66 -2.48
N SER A 465 -7.42 -7.38 -2.56
CA SER A 465 -6.79 -6.32 -1.76
C SER A 465 -7.12 -6.47 -0.27
N LYS A 466 -8.38 -6.74 0.07
CA LYS A 466 -8.82 -6.99 1.46
C LYS A 466 -8.19 -8.25 2.05
N ASP A 467 -8.08 -9.32 1.27
CA ASP A 467 -7.46 -10.58 1.68
C ASP A 467 -5.97 -10.42 2.01
N ASN A 468 -5.30 -9.46 1.36
CA ASN A 468 -3.92 -9.06 1.65
C ASN A 468 -3.78 -8.02 2.78
N GLY A 469 -4.87 -7.64 3.46
CA GLY A 469 -4.85 -6.70 4.58
C GLY A 469 -4.77 -5.23 4.18
N ILE A 470 -5.00 -4.88 2.91
CA ILE A 470 -5.12 -3.48 2.50
C ILE A 470 -6.46 -2.93 3.02
N VAL A 471 -6.40 -1.82 3.76
CA VAL A 471 -7.60 -1.10 4.20
C VAL A 471 -8.12 -0.24 3.06
N ILE A 472 -9.30 -0.56 2.55
CA ILE A 472 -9.91 0.16 1.43
C ILE A 472 -10.97 1.13 1.96
N PHE A 473 -10.75 2.42 1.74
CA PHE A 473 -11.76 3.47 1.88
C PHE A 473 -12.33 3.81 0.51
N THR A 474 -13.63 3.95 0.42
CA THR A 474 -14.29 4.31 -0.83
C THR A 474 -15.17 5.54 -0.66
N ILE A 475 -15.15 6.42 -1.65
CA ILE A 475 -15.96 7.64 -1.71
C ILE A 475 -16.79 7.60 -2.98
N GLY A 476 -18.12 7.51 -2.83
CA GLY A 476 -19.07 7.72 -3.90
C GLY A 476 -19.53 9.18 -3.91
N PHE A 477 -19.01 9.98 -4.84
CA PHE A 477 -19.27 11.41 -4.89
C PHE A 477 -20.41 11.73 -5.89
N GLU A 478 -21.56 12.17 -5.37
CA GLU A 478 -22.77 12.44 -6.18
C GLU A 478 -23.20 11.23 -7.05
N VAL A 479 -23.01 10.02 -6.55
CA VAL A 479 -23.31 8.76 -7.24
C VAL A 479 -24.75 8.34 -7.04
N ASN A 480 -25.28 7.60 -8.02
CA ASN A 480 -26.57 6.90 -7.88
C ASN A 480 -26.45 5.68 -6.93
N ASP A 481 -27.58 5.05 -6.63
CA ASP A 481 -27.64 3.93 -5.67
C ASP A 481 -26.86 2.70 -6.16
N ALA A 482 -26.84 2.41 -7.46
CA ALA A 482 -26.12 1.27 -8.02
C ALA A 482 -24.59 1.45 -7.87
N ALA A 483 -24.07 2.64 -8.19
CA ALA A 483 -22.66 2.95 -7.96
C ALA A 483 -22.30 2.98 -6.47
N ALA A 484 -23.19 3.49 -5.62
CA ALA A 484 -23.00 3.49 -4.17
C ALA A 484 -22.92 2.08 -3.59
N GLU A 485 -23.69 1.13 -4.11
CA GLU A 485 -23.64 -0.29 -3.70
C GLU A 485 -22.29 -0.92 -4.06
N ILE A 486 -21.86 -0.77 -5.31
CA ILE A 486 -20.56 -1.30 -5.78
C ILE A 486 -19.39 -0.73 -4.95
N MET A 487 -19.41 0.57 -4.65
CA MET A 487 -18.37 1.21 -3.84
C MET A 487 -18.40 0.75 -2.38
N ARG A 488 -19.59 0.50 -1.83
CA ARG A 488 -19.75 -0.06 -0.47
C ARG A 488 -19.19 -1.47 -0.38
N ASP A 489 -19.41 -2.30 -1.40
CA ASP A 489 -18.90 -3.68 -1.45
C ASP A 489 -17.37 -3.73 -1.59
N CYS A 490 -16.79 -2.76 -2.30
CA CYS A 490 -15.35 -2.62 -2.41
C CYS A 490 -14.69 -2.18 -1.09
N ALA A 491 -15.33 -1.34 -0.28
CA ALA A 491 -14.80 -0.89 1.01
C ALA A 491 -14.48 -2.06 1.96
N SER A 492 -13.49 -1.87 2.84
CA SER A 492 -13.11 -2.88 3.83
C SER A 492 -14.21 -3.18 4.86
N SER A 493 -15.07 -2.20 5.14
CA SER A 493 -16.28 -2.36 5.95
C SER A 493 -17.28 -1.25 5.60
N PRO A 494 -18.55 -1.36 6.03
CA PRO A 494 -19.52 -0.28 5.85
C PRO A 494 -19.09 1.08 6.41
N ALA A 495 -18.26 1.10 7.45
CA ALA A 495 -17.71 2.32 8.04
C ALA A 495 -16.61 2.99 7.18
N HIS A 496 -16.06 2.26 6.21
CA HIS A 496 -15.06 2.76 5.28
C HIS A 496 -15.65 3.24 3.94
N PHE A 497 -16.97 3.22 3.80
CA PHE A 497 -17.68 3.76 2.65
C PHE A 497 -18.30 5.11 2.97
N TYR A 498 -18.03 6.12 2.15
CA TYR A 498 -18.57 7.47 2.25
C TYR A 498 -19.38 7.81 1.00
N ARG A 499 -20.67 8.13 1.19
CA ARG A 499 -21.47 8.74 0.14
C ARG A 499 -21.48 10.25 0.39
N ALA A 500 -20.92 11.02 -0.53
CA ALA A 500 -20.71 12.45 -0.36
C ALA A 500 -21.44 13.25 -1.46
N GLU A 501 -22.02 14.37 -1.10
CA GLU A 501 -22.65 15.32 -2.01
C GLU A 501 -22.06 16.71 -1.81
N GLY A 502 -21.80 17.43 -2.91
CA GLY A 502 -21.32 18.81 -2.85
C GLY A 502 -20.08 18.99 -1.95
N LEU A 503 -20.21 19.79 -0.90
CA LEU A 503 -19.12 20.09 0.04
C LEU A 503 -18.79 18.95 1.01
N GLN A 504 -19.61 17.90 1.07
CA GLN A 504 -19.34 16.75 1.95
C GLN A 504 -18.12 15.94 1.51
N LEU A 505 -17.62 16.14 0.28
CA LEU A 505 -16.41 15.49 -0.21
C LEU A 505 -15.20 15.82 0.69
N ALA A 506 -15.03 17.08 1.07
CA ALA A 506 -13.96 17.49 1.98
C ALA A 506 -14.11 16.82 3.36
N SER A 507 -15.33 16.71 3.87
CA SER A 507 -15.60 16.03 5.15
C SER A 507 -15.30 14.53 5.07
N ALA A 508 -15.57 13.86 3.93
CA ALA A 508 -15.25 12.46 3.72
C ALA A 508 -13.73 12.24 3.75
N PHE A 509 -12.95 13.03 3.03
CA PHE A 509 -11.48 12.95 3.05
C PHE A 509 -10.91 13.25 4.44
N THR A 510 -11.44 14.27 5.15
CA THR A 510 -11.05 14.57 6.53
C THR A 510 -11.33 13.39 7.46
N SER A 511 -12.51 12.76 7.36
CA SER A 511 -12.87 11.60 8.17
C SER A 511 -11.95 10.41 7.89
N ILE A 512 -11.60 10.16 6.62
CA ILE A 512 -10.66 9.11 6.24
C ILE A 512 -9.27 9.38 6.82
N ALA A 513 -8.75 10.60 6.70
CA ALA A 513 -7.46 10.97 7.30
C ALA A 513 -7.44 10.77 8.82
N THR A 514 -8.53 11.12 9.49
CA THR A 514 -8.67 10.92 10.94
C THR A 514 -8.69 9.43 11.28
N GLN A 515 -9.48 8.61 10.58
CA GLN A 515 -9.53 7.16 10.81
C GLN A 515 -8.19 6.47 10.53
N ILE A 516 -7.47 6.87 9.48
CA ILE A 516 -6.11 6.35 9.19
C ILE A 516 -5.18 6.63 10.38
N ASN A 517 -5.22 7.85 10.93
CA ASN A 517 -4.41 8.21 12.09
C ASN A 517 -4.82 7.43 13.36
N GLU A 518 -6.11 7.22 13.59
CA GLU A 518 -6.62 6.44 14.71
C GLU A 518 -6.22 4.96 14.60
N LEU A 519 -6.38 4.34 13.43
CA LEU A 519 -5.98 2.95 13.18
C LEU A 519 -4.48 2.74 13.41
N ARG A 520 -3.65 3.70 13.01
CA ARG A 520 -2.21 3.67 13.23
C ARG A 520 -1.81 3.70 14.71
N LEU A 521 -2.58 4.38 15.57
CA LEU A 521 -2.30 4.46 17.01
C LEU A 521 -2.71 3.19 17.79
N VAL A 522 -3.49 2.30 17.20
CA VAL A 522 -4.02 1.09 17.82
C VAL A 522 -3.24 -0.16 17.41
N GLN A 523 -2.47 -0.12 16.33
CA GLN A 523 -1.58 -1.21 15.91
C GLN A 523 -0.26 -1.15 16.66
#